data_91aa230a7a29eddf94734221aedd0c6b
#
_entry.id   91aa230a7a29eddf94734221aedd0c6b
#
_cell.length_a   1.000
_cell.length_b   1.000
_cell.length_c   1.000
_cell.angle_alpha   90.00
_cell.angle_beta   90.00
_cell.angle_gamma   90.00
#
_symmetry.space_group_name_H-M   'P 1'
#
loop_
_entity.id
_entity.type
_entity.pdbx_description
1 polymer ?
#
loop_
_entity_poly.entity_id
_entity_poly.type
_entity_poly.pdbx_seq_one_letter_code
_entity_poly.pdbx_strand_id
1 'polypeptide(L)'
;VVSRGALGRPVTSWVGLGALGAGNVTATPFPFMLAPPSKRNTATSRYDGQLGIDALNGLGSLVDLRVGTLWIPGPRAGNTHLEGITALGKQDGLGLHLLPLETAGRLPHLLVKCRYENHLLTWVVDTGAEVTVMASESADRLGIPSVASRSKIIDASGDRASVRSAVLHNLLFGRLLVHEFQVAVTPLGPIRRTFKDRSGRPVDGIIGMDFL
;
A
#
# COMPACT_ATOMS: atom_id res chain seq x y z
N VAL A 1 19.56 -1.23 10.03
CA VAL A 1 18.92 -0.70 8.81
C VAL A 1 18.33 0.65 9.12
N VAL A 2 18.47 1.61 8.22
CA VAL A 2 17.82 2.92 8.32
C VAL A 2 16.76 3.00 7.23
N SER A 3 15.50 3.14 7.63
CA SER A 3 14.37 3.43 6.76
C SER A 3 13.93 4.89 6.92
N ARG A 4 12.99 5.35 6.11
CA ARG A 4 12.42 6.70 6.24
C ARG A 4 10.90 6.60 6.25
N GLY A 5 10.26 7.33 7.15
CA GLY A 5 8.82 7.55 7.10
C GLY A 5 8.39 8.31 5.85
N ALA A 6 7.10 8.34 5.57
CA ALA A 6 6.54 9.01 4.39
C ALA A 6 6.89 10.51 4.31
N LEU A 7 7.06 11.16 5.44
CA LEU A 7 7.47 12.56 5.56
C LEU A 7 9.00 12.75 5.66
N GLY A 8 9.77 11.67 5.58
CA GLY A 8 11.23 11.71 5.38
C GLY A 8 12.09 11.52 6.62
N ARG A 9 11.53 11.42 7.82
CA ARG A 9 12.28 11.20 9.05
C ARG A 9 12.97 9.82 9.05
N PRO A 10 14.27 9.73 9.36
CA PRO A 10 14.97 8.45 9.45
C PRO A 10 14.49 7.65 10.66
N VAL A 11 14.28 6.36 10.46
CA VAL A 11 13.99 5.37 11.52
C VAL A 11 15.06 4.30 11.49
N THR A 12 15.75 4.12 12.60
CA THR A 12 16.75 3.06 12.75
C THR A 12 16.07 1.79 13.26
N SER A 13 16.29 0.68 12.57
CA SER A 13 15.73 -0.62 12.90
C SER A 13 16.83 -1.68 12.92
N TRP A 14 16.62 -2.73 13.71
CA TRP A 14 17.48 -3.89 13.78
C TRP A 14 16.93 -4.98 12.87
N VAL A 15 17.79 -5.82 12.32
CA VAL A 15 17.37 -7.00 11.55
C VAL A 15 17.74 -8.24 12.35
N GLY A 16 16.76 -9.07 12.61
CA GLY A 16 16.92 -10.39 13.20
C GLY A 16 16.48 -11.49 12.24
N LEU A 17 16.92 -12.70 12.47
CA LEU A 17 16.45 -13.90 11.80
C LEU A 17 15.71 -14.78 12.80
N GLY A 18 14.60 -15.34 12.38
CA GLY A 18 13.80 -16.24 13.22
C GLY A 18 12.93 -17.16 12.38
N ALA A 19 11.87 -17.65 12.99
CA ALA A 19 10.84 -18.42 12.31
C ALA A 19 9.50 -17.67 12.39
N LEU A 20 8.76 -17.64 11.31
CA LEU A 20 7.38 -17.17 11.27
C LEU A 20 6.46 -18.37 11.10
N GLY A 21 5.59 -18.60 12.10
CA GLY A 21 4.56 -19.64 12.06
C GLY A 21 3.18 -19.02 11.93
N ALA A 22 2.35 -19.54 11.01
CA ALA A 22 0.96 -19.18 10.87
C ALA A 22 0.15 -20.43 10.56
N GLY A 23 -0.69 -20.85 11.51
CA GLY A 23 -1.39 -22.14 11.43
C GLY A 23 -0.40 -23.30 11.34
N ASN A 24 -0.48 -24.09 10.28
CA ASN A 24 0.41 -25.22 10.00
C ASN A 24 1.57 -24.87 9.02
N VAL A 25 1.75 -23.59 8.68
CA VAL A 25 2.83 -23.12 7.81
C VAL A 25 3.92 -22.47 8.63
N THR A 26 5.17 -22.85 8.40
CA THR A 26 6.34 -22.24 9.03
C THR A 26 7.34 -21.82 7.97
N ALA A 27 7.78 -20.56 8.01
CA ALA A 27 8.86 -20.03 7.20
C ALA A 27 10.11 -19.82 8.06
N THR A 28 11.23 -20.44 7.67
CA THR A 28 12.51 -20.29 8.37
C THR A 28 13.68 -20.48 7.39
N PRO A 29 14.75 -19.68 7.45
CA PRO A 29 14.88 -18.47 8.28
C PRO A 29 13.99 -17.33 7.74
N PHE A 30 13.37 -16.59 8.63
CA PHE A 30 12.53 -15.44 8.28
C PHE A 30 13.17 -14.15 8.81
N PRO A 31 13.44 -13.14 7.96
CA PRO A 31 14.00 -11.88 8.42
C PRO A 31 12.92 -10.99 9.06
N PHE A 32 13.22 -10.47 10.24
CA PHE A 32 12.39 -9.52 10.95
C PHE A 32 13.09 -8.18 11.07
N MET A 33 12.38 -7.11 10.82
CA MET A 33 12.83 -5.78 11.16
C MET A 33 12.27 -5.38 12.52
N LEU A 34 13.16 -5.18 13.49
CA LEU A 34 12.81 -4.77 14.85
C LEU A 34 12.89 -3.25 14.93
N ALA A 35 11.77 -2.60 15.05
CA ALA A 35 11.70 -1.15 15.31
C ALA A 35 11.81 -0.88 16.82
N PRO A 36 12.49 0.20 17.24
CA PRO A 36 12.48 0.60 18.63
C PRO A 36 11.04 0.93 19.06
N PRO A 37 10.64 0.59 20.30
CA PRO A 37 9.30 0.92 20.77
C PRO A 37 9.06 2.43 20.65
N SER A 38 8.05 2.79 19.90
CA SER A 38 7.62 4.19 19.78
C SER A 38 6.98 4.61 21.11
N LYS A 39 7.57 5.60 21.79
CA LYS A 39 7.03 6.14 23.05
C LYS A 39 5.63 6.78 22.91
N ARG A 40 5.07 6.89 21.71
CA ARG A 40 3.86 7.65 21.43
C ARG A 40 2.75 6.91 20.68
N ASN A 41 2.94 5.68 20.29
CA ASN A 41 1.94 5.00 19.49
C ASN A 41 1.13 4.01 20.33
N THR A 42 0.16 4.54 21.09
CA THR A 42 -0.78 3.75 21.86
C THR A 42 -1.67 2.85 20.99
N ALA A 43 -1.85 3.19 19.73
CA ALA A 43 -2.62 2.39 18.78
C ALA A 43 -1.86 1.13 18.34
N THR A 44 -0.53 1.23 18.13
CA THR A 44 0.32 0.08 17.74
C THR A 44 0.73 -0.80 18.91
N SER A 45 0.49 -0.38 20.16
CA SER A 45 0.80 -1.17 21.35
C SER A 45 -0.08 -2.44 21.52
N ARG A 46 -1.07 -2.62 20.64
CA ARG A 46 -1.95 -3.80 20.65
C ARG A 46 -1.47 -4.92 19.72
N TYR A 47 -0.45 -4.67 18.92
CA TYR A 47 0.05 -5.62 17.93
C TYR A 47 1.52 -5.92 18.20
N ASP A 48 1.90 -7.19 18.09
CA ASP A 48 3.28 -7.65 18.29
C ASP A 48 4.17 -7.29 17.08
N GLY A 49 3.57 -7.02 15.93
CA GLY A 49 4.30 -6.66 14.70
C GLY A 49 3.41 -6.39 13.51
N GLN A 50 4.05 -6.13 12.38
CA GLN A 50 3.42 -5.94 11.08
C GLN A 50 4.03 -6.90 10.08
N LEU A 51 3.18 -7.54 9.29
CA LEU A 51 3.60 -8.41 8.20
C LEU A 51 3.68 -7.57 6.91
N GLY A 52 4.89 -7.40 6.40
CA GLY A 52 5.13 -6.60 5.20
C GLY A 52 4.78 -7.35 3.92
N ILE A 53 4.69 -6.61 2.82
CA ILE A 53 4.37 -7.17 1.49
C ILE A 53 5.46 -8.14 0.99
N ASP A 54 6.69 -7.98 1.42
CA ASP A 54 7.80 -8.90 1.15
C ASP A 54 7.55 -10.29 1.74
N ALA A 55 7.04 -10.32 2.98
CA ALA A 55 6.63 -11.56 3.64
C ALA A 55 5.41 -12.19 2.95
N LEU A 56 4.38 -11.40 2.68
CA LEU A 56 3.18 -11.85 2.00
C LEU A 56 3.49 -12.43 0.61
N ASN A 57 4.35 -11.76 -0.14
CA ASN A 57 4.81 -12.22 -1.45
C ASN A 57 5.68 -13.49 -1.34
N GLY A 58 6.62 -13.52 -0.37
CA GLY A 58 7.47 -14.68 -0.14
C GLY A 58 6.69 -15.93 0.29
N LEU A 59 5.57 -15.75 0.98
CA LEU A 59 4.63 -16.82 1.34
C LEU A 59 3.63 -17.15 0.23
N GLY A 60 3.60 -16.39 -0.87
CA GLY A 60 2.60 -16.53 -1.92
C GLY A 60 1.17 -16.29 -1.42
N SER A 61 1.02 -15.39 -0.47
CA SER A 61 -0.24 -15.17 0.25
C SER A 61 -1.26 -14.41 -0.58
N LEU A 62 -2.53 -14.68 -0.30
CA LEU A 62 -3.68 -13.87 -0.74
C LEU A 62 -4.30 -13.19 0.46
N VAL A 63 -4.49 -11.89 0.40
CA VAL A 63 -5.19 -11.11 1.42
C VAL A 63 -6.56 -10.71 0.89
N ASP A 64 -7.61 -11.21 1.52
CA ASP A 64 -8.99 -10.78 1.27
C ASP A 64 -9.36 -9.74 2.34
N LEU A 65 -9.31 -8.46 1.97
CA LEU A 65 -9.59 -7.35 2.87
C LEU A 65 -11.08 -7.23 3.22
N ARG A 66 -11.96 -7.72 2.34
CA ARG A 66 -13.42 -7.67 2.54
C ARG A 66 -13.87 -8.51 3.76
N VAL A 67 -13.26 -9.68 3.92
CA VAL A 67 -13.61 -10.61 5.01
C VAL A 67 -12.50 -10.72 6.05
N GLY A 68 -11.41 -9.94 5.92
CA GLY A 68 -10.30 -9.95 6.86
C GLY A 68 -9.55 -11.27 6.91
N THR A 69 -9.40 -11.96 5.78
CA THR A 69 -8.79 -13.29 5.72
C THR A 69 -7.46 -13.26 4.99
N LEU A 70 -6.46 -13.89 5.58
CA LEU A 70 -5.16 -14.15 4.97
C LEU A 70 -5.09 -15.62 4.58
N TRP A 71 -4.94 -15.88 3.28
CA TRP A 71 -4.73 -17.21 2.74
C TRP A 71 -3.24 -17.44 2.51
N ILE A 72 -2.69 -18.49 3.11
CA ILE A 72 -1.30 -18.91 2.89
C ILE A 72 -1.34 -20.29 2.26
N PRO A 73 -0.74 -20.49 1.07
CA PRO A 73 -0.74 -21.81 0.42
C PRO A 73 0.04 -22.82 1.25
N GLY A 74 -0.51 -24.00 1.37
CA GLY A 74 0.23 -25.13 1.95
C GLY A 74 1.35 -25.60 1.03
N PRO A 75 2.30 -26.42 1.54
CA PRO A 75 3.49 -26.85 0.80
C PRO A 75 3.19 -27.68 -0.48
N ARG A 76 1.95 -28.09 -0.70
CA ARG A 76 1.50 -28.86 -1.87
C ARG A 76 0.66 -28.07 -2.87
N ALA A 77 0.42 -26.79 -2.62
CA ALA A 77 -0.32 -25.96 -3.55
C ALA A 77 0.59 -25.61 -4.73
N GLY A 78 0.57 -26.43 -5.78
CA GLY A 78 1.13 -26.07 -7.08
C GLY A 78 0.46 -24.81 -7.66
N ASN A 79 0.50 -24.59 -8.96
CA ASN A 79 -0.05 -23.42 -9.68
C ASN A 79 -1.57 -23.15 -9.50
N THR A 80 -2.21 -23.73 -8.49
CA THR A 80 -3.65 -23.63 -8.15
C THR A 80 -4.05 -22.28 -7.57
N HIS A 81 -3.10 -21.38 -7.28
CA HIS A 81 -3.39 -20.06 -6.69
C HIS A 81 -4.29 -19.18 -7.57
N LEU A 82 -3.97 -19.09 -8.87
CA LEU A 82 -4.78 -18.31 -9.82
C LEU A 82 -6.16 -18.92 -10.04
N GLU A 83 -6.26 -20.24 -10.00
CA GLU A 83 -7.54 -20.95 -10.12
C GLU A 83 -8.44 -20.71 -8.92
N GLY A 84 -7.88 -20.68 -7.70
CA GLY A 84 -8.59 -20.38 -6.47
C GLY A 84 -9.15 -18.95 -6.46
N ILE A 85 -8.36 -17.96 -6.87
CA ILE A 85 -8.78 -16.56 -6.99
C ILE A 85 -9.89 -16.41 -8.04
N THR A 86 -9.75 -17.09 -9.18
CA THR A 86 -10.76 -17.07 -10.24
C THR A 86 -12.05 -17.77 -9.79
N ALA A 87 -11.95 -18.81 -8.97
CA ALA A 87 -13.10 -19.51 -8.40
C ALA A 87 -13.84 -18.66 -7.36
N LEU A 88 -13.13 -17.93 -6.48
CA LEU A 88 -13.73 -16.99 -5.54
C LEU A 88 -14.52 -15.90 -6.26
N GLY A 89 -13.97 -15.35 -7.34
CA GLY A 89 -14.68 -14.31 -8.11
C GLY A 89 -15.90 -14.79 -8.87
N LYS A 90 -15.95 -16.08 -9.22
CA LYS A 90 -17.11 -16.69 -9.88
C LYS A 90 -18.21 -17.05 -8.88
N GLN A 91 -17.86 -17.40 -7.66
CA GLN A 91 -18.80 -17.90 -6.65
C GLN A 91 -19.71 -16.81 -6.09
N ASP A 92 -19.23 -15.57 -5.99
CA ASP A 92 -19.97 -14.49 -5.33
C ASP A 92 -20.76 -13.59 -6.29
N GLY A 93 -20.74 -13.83 -7.60
CA GLY A 93 -21.37 -12.94 -8.59
C GLY A 93 -20.77 -11.52 -8.60
N LEU A 94 -19.75 -11.28 -7.77
CA LEU A 94 -18.99 -10.05 -7.72
C LEU A 94 -17.98 -10.08 -8.86
N GLY A 95 -18.11 -9.17 -9.81
CA GLY A 95 -17.13 -8.99 -10.87
C GLY A 95 -15.77 -8.62 -10.29
N LEU A 96 -14.89 -9.61 -10.09
CA LEU A 96 -13.51 -9.31 -9.70
C LEU A 96 -12.81 -8.59 -10.85
N HIS A 97 -12.35 -7.39 -10.57
CA HIS A 97 -11.52 -6.63 -11.49
C HIS A 97 -10.04 -6.91 -11.16
N LEU A 98 -9.39 -7.74 -11.98
CA LEU A 98 -7.96 -7.96 -11.86
C LEU A 98 -7.20 -6.72 -12.36
N LEU A 99 -6.48 -6.07 -11.45
CA LEU A 99 -5.61 -4.94 -11.78
C LEU A 99 -4.17 -5.44 -11.85
N PRO A 100 -3.44 -5.16 -12.95
CA PRO A 100 -2.04 -5.47 -13.01
C PRO A 100 -1.27 -4.60 -12.02
N LEU A 101 -0.54 -5.23 -11.10
CA LEU A 101 0.37 -4.56 -10.18
C LEU A 101 1.80 -4.64 -10.72
N GLU A 102 2.53 -3.55 -10.57
CA GLU A 102 3.96 -3.48 -10.86
C GLU A 102 4.75 -3.40 -9.55
N THR A 103 5.98 -3.90 -9.55
CA THR A 103 6.89 -3.66 -8.43
C THR A 103 7.65 -2.36 -8.62
N ALA A 104 7.88 -1.62 -7.54
CA ALA A 104 8.68 -0.39 -7.54
C ALA A 104 10.18 -0.71 -7.63
N GLY A 105 10.67 -0.97 -8.83
CA GLY A 105 12.06 -1.35 -9.06
C GLY A 105 12.46 -2.61 -8.29
N ARG A 106 13.46 -2.50 -7.39
CA ARG A 106 13.92 -3.61 -6.52
C ARG A 106 13.18 -3.66 -5.17
N LEU A 107 12.30 -2.71 -4.91
CA LEU A 107 11.56 -2.65 -3.65
C LEU A 107 10.31 -3.54 -3.74
N PRO A 108 9.92 -4.22 -2.65
CA PRO A 108 8.77 -5.12 -2.63
C PRO A 108 7.42 -4.37 -2.58
N HIS A 109 7.38 -3.10 -2.94
CA HIS A 109 6.15 -2.32 -2.95
C HIS A 109 5.41 -2.50 -4.27
N LEU A 110 4.10 -2.60 -4.17
CA LEU A 110 3.22 -2.75 -5.32
C LEU A 110 2.78 -1.39 -5.84
N LEU A 111 2.80 -1.26 -7.14
CA LEU A 111 2.31 -0.08 -7.85
C LEU A 111 1.09 -0.45 -8.67
N VAL A 112 0.08 0.39 -8.62
CA VAL A 112 -1.09 0.31 -9.49
C VAL A 112 -1.18 1.57 -10.34
N LYS A 113 -1.65 1.41 -11.57
CA LYS A 113 -1.87 2.51 -12.50
C LYS A 113 -3.35 2.75 -12.72
N CYS A 114 -3.74 4.02 -12.76
CA CYS A 114 -5.06 4.42 -13.20
C CYS A 114 -4.97 5.58 -14.20
N ARG A 115 -6.01 5.74 -14.98
CA ARG A 115 -6.18 6.90 -15.83
C ARG A 115 -7.07 7.93 -15.14
N TYR A 116 -6.61 9.16 -15.13
CA TYR A 116 -7.37 10.34 -14.75
C TYR A 116 -7.36 11.28 -15.93
N GLU A 117 -8.51 11.49 -16.55
CA GLU A 117 -8.59 12.20 -17.84
C GLU A 117 -7.59 11.63 -18.87
N ASN A 118 -6.70 12.46 -19.41
CA ASN A 118 -5.65 12.06 -20.36
C ASN A 118 -4.32 11.67 -19.68
N HIS A 119 -4.28 11.59 -18.35
CA HIS A 119 -3.08 11.32 -17.58
C HIS A 119 -3.07 9.92 -17.01
N LEU A 120 -1.91 9.28 -17.07
CA LEU A 120 -1.66 8.01 -16.40
C LEU A 120 -1.01 8.31 -15.05
N LEU A 121 -1.71 7.98 -13.98
CA LEU A 121 -1.24 8.11 -12.59
C LEU A 121 -0.71 6.78 -12.10
N THR A 122 0.34 6.83 -11.29
CA THR A 122 0.95 5.66 -10.65
C THR A 122 0.88 5.82 -9.14
N TRP A 123 0.33 4.82 -8.45
CA TRP A 123 0.11 4.84 -7.01
C TRP A 123 0.85 3.69 -6.34
N VAL A 124 1.40 3.94 -5.15
CA VAL A 124 1.84 2.87 -4.25
C VAL A 124 0.62 2.27 -3.57
N VAL A 125 0.48 0.96 -3.56
CA VAL A 125 -0.53 0.26 -2.76
C VAL A 125 0.03 0.05 -1.35
N ASP A 126 -0.62 0.62 -0.34
CA ASP A 126 -0.17 0.58 1.05
C ASP A 126 -1.32 0.25 2.00
N THR A 127 -1.42 -1.02 2.40
CA THR A 127 -2.43 -1.48 3.38
C THR A 127 -2.18 -0.96 4.80
N GLY A 128 -1.05 -0.32 5.06
CA GLY A 128 -0.74 0.37 6.32
C GLY A 128 -1.22 1.81 6.36
N ALA A 129 -1.64 2.37 5.22
CA ALA A 129 -2.23 3.69 5.14
C ALA A 129 -3.75 3.63 5.33
N GLU A 130 -4.29 4.37 6.30
CA GLU A 130 -5.75 4.42 6.53
C GLU A 130 -6.47 5.17 5.41
N VAL A 131 -5.81 6.17 4.82
CA VAL A 131 -6.40 7.05 3.80
C VAL A 131 -5.51 7.16 2.58
N THR A 132 -6.13 7.31 1.43
CA THR A 132 -5.45 7.56 0.17
C THR A 132 -4.92 8.99 0.10
N VAL A 133 -3.65 9.11 -0.28
CA VAL A 133 -2.93 10.38 -0.29
C VAL A 133 -2.35 10.66 -1.67
N MET A 134 -2.70 11.78 -2.25
CA MET A 134 -2.11 12.28 -3.49
C MET A 134 -0.95 13.25 -3.19
N ALA A 135 0.12 13.14 -3.94
CA ALA A 135 1.21 14.09 -3.86
C ALA A 135 0.74 15.49 -4.32
N SER A 136 1.06 16.52 -3.52
CA SER A 136 0.71 17.89 -3.89
C SER A 136 1.27 18.29 -5.25
N GLU A 137 2.48 17.84 -5.57
CA GLU A 137 3.14 18.10 -6.85
C GLU A 137 2.36 17.48 -8.04
N SER A 138 1.71 16.36 -7.81
CA SER A 138 0.87 15.72 -8.84
C SER A 138 -0.49 16.42 -8.95
N ALA A 139 -1.10 16.80 -7.83
CA ALA A 139 -2.35 17.56 -7.82
C ALA A 139 -2.18 18.92 -8.55
N ASP A 140 -1.11 19.64 -8.19
CA ASP A 140 -0.83 20.96 -8.78
C ASP A 140 -0.51 20.85 -10.29
N ARG A 141 0.28 19.84 -10.71
CA ARG A 141 0.58 19.55 -12.13
C ARG A 141 -0.66 19.23 -12.94
N LEU A 142 -1.65 18.59 -12.34
CA LEU A 142 -2.91 18.18 -12.99
C LEU A 142 -4.01 19.23 -12.86
N GLY A 143 -3.74 20.35 -12.19
CA GLY A 143 -4.75 21.38 -11.95
C GLY A 143 -5.92 20.91 -11.08
N ILE A 144 -5.72 19.90 -10.21
CA ILE A 144 -6.78 19.35 -9.38
C ILE A 144 -7.12 20.33 -8.27
N PRO A 145 -8.37 20.85 -8.22
CA PRO A 145 -8.79 21.75 -7.15
C PRO A 145 -8.69 21.06 -5.80
N SER A 146 -8.14 21.76 -4.82
CA SER A 146 -8.04 21.23 -3.46
C SER A 146 -8.23 22.34 -2.43
N VAL A 147 -8.88 22.01 -1.33
CA VAL A 147 -9.19 22.93 -0.24
C VAL A 147 -8.43 22.55 1.02
N ALA A 148 -8.05 23.54 1.82
CA ALA A 148 -7.39 23.29 3.10
C ALA A 148 -8.29 22.43 4.00
N SER A 149 -7.72 21.38 4.60
CA SER A 149 -8.41 20.53 5.56
C SER A 149 -7.93 20.83 6.98
N ARG A 150 -8.82 20.65 7.95
CA ARG A 150 -8.43 20.68 9.38
C ARG A 150 -7.74 19.40 9.82
N SER A 151 -7.84 18.34 9.03
CA SER A 151 -7.23 17.05 9.29
C SER A 151 -5.71 17.13 9.13
N LYS A 152 -5.02 16.22 9.80
CA LYS A 152 -3.59 16.00 9.66
C LYS A 152 -3.37 14.52 9.39
N ILE A 153 -2.40 14.21 8.55
CA ILE A 153 -1.89 12.85 8.45
C ILE A 153 -0.71 12.66 9.40
N ILE A 154 -0.55 11.45 9.91
CA ILE A 154 0.57 11.04 10.75
C ILE A 154 1.24 9.88 10.01
N ASP A 155 2.53 9.98 9.76
CA ASP A 155 3.27 8.88 9.15
C ASP A 155 3.77 7.86 10.19
N ALA A 156 4.33 6.76 9.71
CA ALA A 156 4.87 5.69 10.56
C ALA A 156 6.02 6.15 11.48
N SER A 157 6.66 7.29 11.20
CA SER A 157 7.67 7.90 12.08
C SER A 157 7.05 8.79 13.17
N GLY A 158 5.73 9.02 13.13
CA GLY A 158 4.99 9.90 14.02
C GLY A 158 5.03 11.38 13.61
N ASP A 159 5.59 11.70 12.46
CA ASP A 159 5.57 13.05 11.92
C ASP A 159 4.17 13.40 11.42
N ARG A 160 3.81 14.69 11.57
CA ARG A 160 2.49 15.20 11.22
C ARG A 160 2.59 16.20 10.08
N ALA A 161 1.70 16.08 9.11
CA ALA A 161 1.56 17.04 8.03
C ALA A 161 0.11 17.52 7.92
N SER A 162 -0.04 18.82 7.65
CA SER A 162 -1.33 19.37 7.22
C SER A 162 -1.66 18.89 5.81
N VAL A 163 -2.92 18.68 5.56
CA VAL A 163 -3.39 18.21 4.25
C VAL A 163 -4.40 19.18 3.65
N ARG A 164 -4.47 19.17 2.32
CA ARG A 164 -5.63 19.66 1.58
C ARG A 164 -6.53 18.46 1.28
N SER A 165 -7.77 18.69 0.96
CA SER A 165 -8.70 17.67 0.46
C SER A 165 -9.03 17.96 -0.99
N ALA A 166 -9.07 16.93 -1.81
CA ALA A 166 -9.49 16.99 -3.20
C ALA A 166 -10.45 15.84 -3.51
N VAL A 167 -11.26 16.02 -4.54
CA VAL A 167 -12.10 14.96 -5.12
C VAL A 167 -11.58 14.67 -6.52
N LEU A 168 -11.26 13.42 -6.77
CA LEU A 168 -10.90 12.92 -8.08
C LEU A 168 -12.14 12.33 -8.74
N HIS A 169 -12.39 12.73 -9.97
CA HIS A 169 -13.54 12.24 -10.73
C HIS A 169 -13.09 11.29 -11.84
N ASN A 170 -13.88 10.25 -12.07
CA ASN A 170 -13.72 9.33 -13.21
C ASN A 170 -12.32 8.68 -13.29
N LEU A 171 -11.83 8.17 -12.16
CA LEU A 171 -10.62 7.36 -12.14
C LEU A 171 -10.88 6.01 -12.79
N LEU A 172 -10.08 5.64 -13.77
CA LEU A 172 -10.21 4.36 -14.46
C LEU A 172 -9.04 3.43 -14.12
N PHE A 173 -9.29 2.42 -13.30
CA PHE A 173 -8.36 1.34 -12.97
C PHE A 173 -8.65 0.13 -13.85
N GLY A 174 -7.90 -0.05 -14.92
CA GLY A 174 -8.20 -1.08 -15.91
C GLY A 174 -9.60 -0.91 -16.50
N ARG A 175 -10.57 -1.70 -16.06
CA ARG A 175 -11.99 -1.62 -16.43
C ARG A 175 -12.88 -1.04 -15.30
N LEU A 176 -12.33 -0.84 -14.12
CA LEU A 176 -13.06 -0.30 -12.97
C LEU A 176 -13.08 1.23 -13.06
N LEU A 177 -14.27 1.80 -13.22
CA LEU A 177 -14.49 3.24 -13.17
C LEU A 177 -14.94 3.64 -11.77
N VAL A 178 -14.16 4.50 -11.14
CA VAL A 178 -14.48 5.14 -9.86
C VAL A 178 -14.92 6.57 -10.16
N HIS A 179 -16.21 6.85 -9.99
CA HIS A 179 -16.81 8.12 -10.39
C HIS A 179 -16.32 9.29 -9.54
N GLU A 180 -16.27 9.11 -8.24
CA GLU A 180 -15.80 10.12 -7.30
C GLU A 180 -14.97 9.44 -6.20
N PHE A 181 -13.84 10.03 -5.91
CA PHE A 181 -12.98 9.54 -4.83
C PHE A 181 -12.29 10.70 -4.12
N GLN A 182 -12.52 10.80 -2.82
CA GLN A 182 -11.90 11.83 -2.01
C GLN A 182 -10.49 11.41 -1.60
N VAL A 183 -9.52 12.31 -1.74
CA VAL A 183 -8.13 12.07 -1.39
C VAL A 183 -7.59 13.18 -0.51
N ALA A 184 -6.68 12.83 0.38
CA ALA A 184 -5.83 13.80 1.05
C ALA A 184 -4.72 14.24 0.10
N VAL A 185 -4.34 15.52 0.13
CA VAL A 185 -3.26 16.06 -0.71
C VAL A 185 -2.20 16.68 0.18
N THR A 186 -0.96 16.20 0.07
CA THR A 186 0.19 16.69 0.86
C THR A 186 1.49 16.44 0.08
N PRO A 187 2.58 17.18 0.42
CA PRO A 187 3.89 16.88 -0.17
C PRO A 187 4.36 15.45 0.15
N LEU A 188 4.67 14.67 -0.87
CA LEU A 188 5.21 13.31 -0.76
C LEU A 188 6.63 13.20 -1.32
N GLY A 189 7.43 14.26 -1.19
CA GLY A 189 8.78 14.31 -1.77
C GLY A 189 9.68 13.11 -1.49
N PRO A 190 9.79 12.60 -0.25
CA PRO A 190 10.55 11.38 0.05
C PRO A 190 10.02 10.14 -0.65
N ILE A 191 8.72 9.92 -0.63
CA ILE A 191 8.04 8.80 -1.30
C ILE A 191 8.31 8.86 -2.81
N ARG A 192 8.13 10.01 -3.43
CA ARG A 192 8.33 10.23 -4.87
C ARG A 192 9.78 10.05 -5.32
N ARG A 193 10.75 10.34 -4.45
CA ARG A 193 12.17 10.05 -4.74
C ARG A 193 12.46 8.56 -4.68
N THR A 194 11.82 7.85 -3.78
CA THR A 194 12.06 6.43 -3.52
C THR A 194 11.34 5.53 -4.51
N PHE A 195 10.04 5.82 -4.73
CA PHE A 195 9.19 4.97 -5.56
C PHE A 195 9.01 5.57 -6.95
N LYS A 196 9.40 4.79 -7.94
CA LYS A 196 9.29 5.14 -9.36
C LYS A 196 8.72 3.96 -10.11
N ASP A 197 7.96 4.24 -11.15
CA ASP A 197 7.50 3.21 -12.08
C ASP A 197 8.67 2.69 -12.95
N ARG A 198 8.39 1.69 -13.78
CA ARG A 198 9.38 1.10 -14.69
C ARG A 198 10.00 2.09 -15.66
N SER A 199 9.32 3.20 -15.95
CA SER A 199 9.85 4.27 -16.81
C SER A 199 10.67 5.32 -16.04
N GLY A 200 10.85 5.14 -14.73
CA GLY A 200 11.57 6.06 -13.86
C GLY A 200 10.76 7.27 -13.41
N ARG A 201 9.44 7.32 -13.71
CA ARG A 201 8.57 8.41 -13.25
C ARG A 201 8.22 8.23 -11.78
N PRO A 202 8.27 9.31 -10.99
CA PRO A 202 7.84 9.28 -9.61
C PRO A 202 6.35 8.92 -9.49
N VAL A 203 5.99 8.22 -8.40
CA VAL A 203 4.60 7.93 -8.09
C VAL A 203 3.79 9.21 -7.81
N ASP A 204 2.48 9.14 -8.05
CA ASP A 204 1.56 10.26 -7.89
C ASP A 204 0.89 10.26 -6.52
N GLY A 205 0.94 9.14 -5.80
CA GLY A 205 0.35 9.05 -4.46
C GLY A 205 0.46 7.65 -3.86
N ILE A 206 -0.29 7.47 -2.79
CA ILE A 206 -0.43 6.22 -2.03
C ILE A 206 -1.92 5.89 -1.98
N ILE A 207 -2.28 4.67 -2.33
CA ILE A 207 -3.64 4.12 -2.14
C ILE A 207 -3.68 3.44 -0.79
N GLY A 208 -4.61 3.88 0.07
CA GLY A 208 -4.85 3.36 1.40
C GLY A 208 -6.05 2.42 1.49
N MET A 209 -6.38 2.07 2.73
CA MET A 209 -7.47 1.13 3.05
C MET A 209 -8.87 1.69 2.75
N ASP A 210 -9.01 2.99 2.62
CA ASP A 210 -10.25 3.65 2.22
C ASP A 210 -10.64 3.38 0.75
N PHE A 211 -9.68 2.90 -0.05
CA PHE A 211 -9.89 2.50 -1.44
C PHE A 211 -9.91 0.97 -1.61
N LEU A 212 -9.12 0.23 -0.81
CA LEU A 212 -8.92 -1.22 -0.94
C LEU A 212 -10.06 -2.00 -0.28
#